data_19483c3b8619b79512da5698aca9deb1
#
_entry.id   19483c3b8619b79512da5698aca9deb1
#
_cell.length_a   1.000
_cell.length_b   1.000
_cell.length_c   1.000
_cell.angle_alpha   90.00
_cell.angle_beta   90.00
_cell.angle_gamma   90.00
#
_symmetry.space_group_name_H-M   'P 1'
#
loop_
_entity.id
_entity.type
_entity.pdbx_description
1 polymer ?
#
loop_
_entity_poly.entity_id
_entity_poly.type
_entity_poly.pdbx_seq_one_letter_code
_entity_poly.pdbx_strand_id
1 'polypeptide(L)'
;EGLTVGPNIERMGIRAASNCEVIYENVRVPKENLLGKEGQGYKIAMTALGGGRIGIGAQSVGIAQGAIDETLKYVKERKQGGKPIGKYQNTQFKLAECQTKVDAARLMVWRAATEKDNHGNYAPYAAMCKYFASDVANEVTRQCVQLFGGYGYCREYPVERAMRDAKITEIYEGTNEAMKMIISGSMKV
;
A
#
# COMPACT_ATOMS: atom_id res chain seq x y z
N GLU A 1 -21.50 0.56 26.86
CA GLU A 1 -22.46 -0.56 26.91
C GLU A 1 -22.97 -0.81 25.50
N GLY A 2 -23.12 -2.11 25.09
CA GLY A 2 -23.62 -2.48 23.76
C GLY A 2 -22.57 -2.49 22.62
N LEU A 3 -21.32 -2.12 22.88
CA LEU A 3 -20.21 -2.24 21.92
C LEU A 3 -19.34 -3.44 22.26
N THR A 4 -19.17 -4.34 21.29
CA THR A 4 -18.31 -5.53 21.42
C THR A 4 -17.33 -5.58 20.26
N VAL A 5 -16.09 -5.96 20.56
CA VAL A 5 -15.02 -6.14 19.55
C VAL A 5 -14.71 -7.64 19.47
N GLY A 6 -14.83 -8.18 18.28
CA GLY A 6 -14.52 -9.58 17.99
C GLY A 6 -13.03 -9.91 18.04
N PRO A 7 -12.67 -11.18 17.86
CA PRO A 7 -11.28 -11.61 17.80
C PRO A 7 -10.57 -11.02 16.58
N ASN A 8 -9.24 -10.87 16.69
CA ASN A 8 -8.42 -10.42 15.57
C ASN A 8 -8.40 -11.48 14.46
N ILE A 9 -8.68 -11.05 13.22
CA ILE A 9 -8.70 -11.92 12.05
C ILE A 9 -7.25 -12.25 11.65
N GLU A 10 -6.95 -13.54 11.46
CA GLU A 10 -5.66 -13.97 10.93
C GLU A 10 -5.49 -13.57 9.45
N ARG A 11 -4.34 -13.03 9.11
CA ARG A 11 -4.08 -12.46 7.79
C ARG A 11 -2.71 -12.86 7.24
N MET A 12 -2.60 -12.78 5.92
CA MET A 12 -1.37 -13.02 5.18
C MET A 12 -0.25 -12.05 5.58
N GLY A 13 -0.55 -10.74 5.65
CA GLY A 13 0.37 -9.65 5.97
C GLY A 13 -0.25 -8.60 6.89
N ILE A 14 0.50 -7.53 7.17
CA ILE A 14 0.11 -6.44 8.09
C ILE A 14 -0.41 -7.00 9.44
N ARG A 15 0.25 -8.03 9.95
CA ARG A 15 -0.24 -8.78 11.11
C ARG A 15 -0.21 -7.99 12.41
N ALA A 16 0.60 -6.93 12.47
CA ALA A 16 0.70 -6.06 13.65
C ALA A 16 -0.52 -5.12 13.81
N ALA A 17 -1.29 -4.87 12.74
CA ALA A 17 -2.52 -4.09 12.83
C ALA A 17 -3.67 -4.94 13.37
N SER A 18 -4.54 -4.39 14.21
CA SER A 18 -5.79 -5.06 14.60
C SER A 18 -6.80 -5.01 13.46
N ASN A 19 -7.47 -6.11 13.19
CA ASN A 19 -8.59 -6.19 12.27
C ASN A 19 -9.61 -7.17 12.82
N CYS A 20 -10.75 -6.65 13.26
CA CYS A 20 -11.80 -7.41 13.95
C CYS A 20 -13.17 -6.85 13.60
N GLU A 21 -14.20 -7.63 13.84
CA GLU A 21 -15.57 -7.16 13.78
C GLU A 21 -15.85 -6.21 14.94
N VAL A 22 -16.66 -5.19 14.68
CA VAL A 22 -17.19 -4.29 15.71
C VAL A 22 -18.71 -4.41 15.69
N ILE A 23 -19.27 -4.88 16.80
CA ILE A 23 -20.68 -5.22 16.94
C ILE A 23 -21.34 -4.14 17.81
N TYR A 24 -22.44 -3.60 17.34
CA TYR A 24 -23.23 -2.59 18.03
C TYR A 24 -24.62 -3.15 18.36
N GLU A 25 -24.92 -3.30 19.65
CA GLU A 25 -26.21 -3.78 20.14
C GLU A 25 -26.83 -2.75 21.07
N ASN A 26 -27.81 -2.01 20.59
CA ASN A 26 -28.51 -0.97 21.36
C ASN A 26 -27.55 0.08 21.98
N VAL A 27 -26.47 0.40 21.30
CA VAL A 27 -25.49 1.40 21.76
C VAL A 27 -26.14 2.78 21.80
N ARG A 28 -26.16 3.41 22.97
CA ARG A 28 -26.64 4.79 23.14
C ARG A 28 -25.51 5.77 22.87
N VAL A 29 -25.69 6.63 21.87
CA VAL A 29 -24.73 7.68 21.50
C VAL A 29 -25.34 9.05 21.83
N PRO A 30 -24.65 9.90 22.59
CA PRO A 30 -25.11 11.27 22.84
C PRO A 30 -25.30 12.05 21.53
N LYS A 31 -26.34 12.92 21.49
CA LYS A 31 -26.68 13.67 20.27
C LYS A 31 -25.53 14.55 19.77
N GLU A 32 -24.76 15.10 20.68
CA GLU A 32 -23.57 15.93 20.41
C GLU A 32 -22.43 15.18 19.68
N ASN A 33 -22.44 13.83 19.74
CA ASN A 33 -21.48 12.98 19.04
C ASN A 33 -21.89 12.68 17.60
N LEU A 34 -22.99 13.24 17.12
CA LEU A 34 -23.40 13.10 15.71
C LEU A 34 -22.40 13.82 14.80
N LEU A 35 -21.70 13.05 13.97
CA LEU A 35 -20.78 13.59 12.97
C LEU A 35 -21.57 14.06 11.73
N GLY A 36 -21.64 15.38 11.53
CA GLY A 36 -22.39 15.97 10.43
C GLY A 36 -23.91 15.98 10.67
N LYS A 37 -24.68 15.56 9.69
CA LYS A 37 -26.15 15.52 9.74
C LYS A 37 -26.65 14.10 9.44
N GLU A 38 -27.86 13.78 9.88
CA GLU A 38 -28.51 12.53 9.52
C GLU A 38 -28.58 12.37 7.99
N GLY A 39 -28.34 11.15 7.50
CA GLY A 39 -28.28 10.83 6.07
C GLY A 39 -26.95 11.15 5.38
N GLN A 40 -25.98 11.79 6.04
CA GLN A 40 -24.68 12.14 5.42
C GLN A 40 -23.57 11.09 5.62
N GLY A 41 -23.82 10.00 6.31
CA GLY A 41 -22.80 8.99 6.66
C GLY A 41 -22.04 8.48 5.44
N TYR A 42 -22.72 8.14 4.35
CA TYR A 42 -22.09 7.70 3.11
C TYR A 42 -21.11 8.74 2.54
N LYS A 43 -21.53 10.01 2.48
CA LYS A 43 -20.69 11.10 1.98
C LYS A 43 -19.44 11.29 2.85
N ILE A 44 -19.62 11.23 4.17
CA ILE A 44 -18.49 11.34 5.13
C ILE A 44 -17.51 10.19 4.93
N ALA A 45 -18.00 8.95 4.83
CA ALA A 45 -17.17 7.78 4.57
C ALA A 45 -16.39 7.88 3.27
N MET A 46 -17.02 8.28 2.17
CA MET A 46 -16.35 8.47 0.88
C MET A 46 -15.28 9.56 0.91
N THR A 47 -15.51 10.65 1.66
CA THR A 47 -14.52 11.71 1.84
C THR A 47 -13.30 11.21 2.62
N ALA A 48 -13.52 10.44 3.70
CA ALA A 48 -12.45 9.83 4.48
C ALA A 48 -11.60 8.86 3.64
N LEU A 49 -12.26 7.96 2.88
CA LEU A 49 -11.60 7.03 1.96
C LEU A 49 -10.77 7.75 0.88
N GLY A 50 -11.22 8.93 0.41
CA GLY A 50 -10.45 9.74 -0.53
C GLY A 50 -9.06 10.10 -0.01
N GLY A 51 -8.97 10.52 1.25
CA GLY A 51 -7.69 10.77 1.94
C GLY A 51 -6.89 9.50 2.22
N GLY A 52 -7.57 8.43 2.65
CA GLY A 52 -6.98 7.12 2.92
C GLY A 52 -6.24 6.54 1.73
N ARG A 53 -6.75 6.70 0.51
CA ARG A 53 -6.11 6.23 -0.74
C ARG A 53 -4.71 6.83 -0.95
N ILE A 54 -4.52 8.10 -0.65
CA ILE A 54 -3.18 8.74 -0.70
C ILE A 54 -2.26 8.08 0.33
N GLY A 55 -2.77 7.83 1.54
CA GLY A 55 -2.04 7.11 2.60
C GLY A 55 -1.60 5.71 2.17
N ILE A 56 -2.48 4.94 1.49
CA ILE A 56 -2.13 3.61 0.97
C ILE A 56 -1.10 3.70 -0.17
N GLY A 57 -1.19 4.71 -1.02
CA GLY A 57 -0.14 5.00 -2.01
C GLY A 57 1.22 5.23 -1.35
N ALA A 58 1.26 6.06 -0.30
CA ALA A 58 2.48 6.32 0.46
C ALA A 58 3.03 5.07 1.18
N GLN A 59 2.15 4.27 1.80
CA GLN A 59 2.50 3.00 2.42
C GLN A 59 3.13 2.03 1.40
N SER A 60 2.53 1.93 0.20
CA SER A 60 3.03 1.08 -0.88
C SER A 60 4.44 1.48 -1.31
N VAL A 61 4.68 2.78 -1.49
CA VAL A 61 6.02 3.33 -1.77
C VAL A 61 7.01 2.99 -0.66
N GLY A 62 6.60 3.12 0.61
CA GLY A 62 7.44 2.79 1.76
C GLY A 62 7.82 1.30 1.83
N ILE A 63 6.86 0.40 1.60
CA ILE A 63 7.11 -1.05 1.55
C ILE A 63 8.08 -1.41 0.42
N ALA A 64 7.84 -0.87 -0.78
CA ALA A 64 8.69 -1.13 -1.94
C ALA A 64 10.12 -0.61 -1.74
N GLN A 65 10.28 0.63 -1.25
CA GLN A 65 11.59 1.20 -0.97
C GLN A 65 12.34 0.41 0.09
N GLY A 66 11.69 0.06 1.19
CA GLY A 66 12.31 -0.75 2.25
C GLY A 66 12.79 -2.11 1.74
N ALA A 67 12.02 -2.76 0.86
CA ALA A 67 12.44 -4.01 0.23
C ALA A 67 13.67 -3.83 -0.68
N ILE A 68 13.75 -2.73 -1.44
CA ILE A 68 14.93 -2.38 -2.26
C ILE A 68 16.15 -2.15 -1.36
N ASP A 69 16.00 -1.36 -0.29
CA ASP A 69 17.09 -1.01 0.61
C ASP A 69 17.71 -2.24 1.25
N GLU A 70 16.91 -3.20 1.71
CA GLU A 70 17.39 -4.48 2.22
C GLU A 70 18.04 -5.34 1.12
N THR A 71 17.47 -5.32 -0.08
CA THR A 71 18.02 -6.07 -1.20
C THR A 71 19.38 -5.50 -1.63
N LEU A 72 19.55 -4.18 -1.61
CA LEU A 72 20.83 -3.53 -1.92
C LEU A 72 21.95 -3.94 -0.96
N LYS A 73 21.64 -4.14 0.33
CA LYS A 73 22.62 -4.67 1.30
C LYS A 73 22.99 -6.10 0.94
N TYR A 74 22.00 -6.95 0.77
CA TYR A 74 22.19 -8.37 0.51
C TYR A 74 22.98 -8.65 -0.78
N VAL A 75 22.68 -8.00 -1.90
CA VAL A 75 23.34 -8.26 -3.17
C VAL A 75 24.83 -7.81 -3.19
N LYS A 76 25.23 -6.91 -2.30
CA LYS A 76 26.63 -6.50 -2.10
C LYS A 76 27.45 -7.54 -1.38
N GLU A 77 26.85 -8.31 -0.49
CA GLU A 77 27.51 -9.30 0.37
C GLU A 77 27.42 -10.71 -0.20
N ARG A 78 26.23 -11.11 -0.66
CA ARG A 78 25.98 -12.44 -1.22
C ARG A 78 26.82 -12.71 -2.44
N LYS A 79 27.63 -13.77 -2.41
CA LYS A 79 28.47 -14.19 -3.52
C LYS A 79 27.90 -15.42 -4.20
N GLN A 80 28.02 -15.46 -5.53
CA GLN A 80 27.75 -16.62 -6.36
C GLN A 80 28.65 -16.55 -7.59
N GLY A 81 29.18 -17.67 -8.07
CA GLY A 81 30.13 -17.65 -9.18
C GLY A 81 31.39 -16.79 -8.89
N GLY A 82 31.85 -16.78 -7.62
CA GLY A 82 33.09 -16.12 -7.20
C GLY A 82 32.97 -14.60 -6.94
N LYS A 83 31.83 -13.96 -7.18
CA LYS A 83 31.65 -12.50 -6.98
C LYS A 83 30.30 -12.16 -6.35
N PRO A 84 30.16 -10.94 -5.72
CA PRO A 84 28.88 -10.46 -5.24
C PRO A 84 27.82 -10.47 -6.35
N ILE A 85 26.59 -10.90 -6.00
CA ILE A 85 25.53 -10.99 -7.01
C ILE A 85 25.10 -9.63 -7.57
N GLY A 86 25.32 -8.53 -6.85
CA GLY A 86 25.17 -7.16 -7.33
C GLY A 86 26.12 -6.74 -8.46
N LYS A 87 27.15 -7.57 -8.77
CA LYS A 87 28.05 -7.33 -9.91
C LYS A 87 27.55 -7.96 -11.22
N TYR A 88 26.42 -8.66 -11.19
CA TYR A 88 25.80 -9.19 -12.40
C TYR A 88 24.86 -8.17 -13.01
N GLN A 89 24.97 -7.94 -14.32
CA GLN A 89 24.19 -6.94 -15.06
C GLN A 89 22.68 -7.13 -14.87
N ASN A 90 22.19 -8.36 -14.92
CA ASN A 90 20.77 -8.64 -14.72
C ASN A 90 20.26 -8.18 -13.33
N THR A 91 21.07 -8.36 -12.26
CA THR A 91 20.73 -7.87 -10.91
C THR A 91 20.68 -6.34 -10.90
N GLN A 92 21.65 -5.68 -11.54
CA GLN A 92 21.70 -4.22 -11.63
C GLN A 92 20.50 -3.65 -12.39
N PHE A 93 20.14 -4.24 -13.52
CA PHE A 93 18.99 -3.82 -14.32
C PHE A 93 17.68 -3.96 -13.55
N LYS A 94 17.46 -5.08 -12.89
CA LYS A 94 16.26 -5.29 -12.06
C LYS A 94 16.14 -4.26 -10.94
N LEU A 95 17.23 -3.95 -10.25
CA LEU A 95 17.23 -2.94 -9.20
C LEU A 95 16.99 -1.53 -9.74
N ALA A 96 17.57 -1.20 -10.90
CA ALA A 96 17.35 0.09 -11.56
C ALA A 96 15.87 0.25 -11.99
N GLU A 97 15.27 -0.79 -12.58
CA GLU A 97 13.85 -0.81 -12.94
C GLU A 97 12.95 -0.65 -11.70
N CYS A 98 13.22 -1.40 -10.63
CA CYS A 98 12.48 -1.30 -9.38
C CYS A 98 12.54 0.10 -8.79
N GLN A 99 13.74 0.68 -8.68
CA GLN A 99 13.91 2.03 -8.13
C GLN A 99 13.18 3.08 -8.97
N THR A 100 13.30 3.01 -10.29
CA THR A 100 12.60 3.94 -11.20
C THR A 100 11.08 3.90 -11.00
N LYS A 101 10.51 2.71 -10.88
CA LYS A 101 9.06 2.55 -10.63
C LYS A 101 8.65 3.12 -9.27
N VAL A 102 9.44 2.90 -8.23
CA VAL A 102 9.16 3.44 -6.89
C VAL A 102 9.21 4.96 -6.90
N ASP A 103 10.17 5.57 -7.59
CA ASP A 103 10.27 7.02 -7.69
C ASP A 103 9.09 7.62 -8.47
N ALA A 104 8.68 6.98 -9.57
CA ALA A 104 7.46 7.37 -10.30
C ALA A 104 6.21 7.29 -9.41
N ALA A 105 6.06 6.20 -8.63
CA ALA A 105 4.96 6.05 -7.70
C ALA A 105 4.98 7.13 -6.60
N ARG A 106 6.14 7.47 -6.08
CA ARG A 106 6.33 8.54 -5.08
C ARG A 106 5.88 9.91 -5.62
N LEU A 107 6.26 10.24 -6.85
CA LEU A 107 5.82 11.49 -7.48
C LEU A 107 4.31 11.56 -7.66
N MET A 108 3.66 10.44 -7.99
CA MET A 108 2.19 10.37 -8.07
C MET A 108 1.54 10.57 -6.70
N VAL A 109 2.11 10.01 -5.63
CA VAL A 109 1.63 10.24 -4.25
C VAL A 109 1.77 11.70 -3.87
N TRP A 110 2.90 12.33 -4.12
CA TRP A 110 3.11 13.75 -3.85
C TRP A 110 2.14 14.63 -4.63
N ARG A 111 1.93 14.34 -5.91
CA ARG A 111 0.94 15.06 -6.71
C ARG A 111 -0.46 14.96 -6.08
N ALA A 112 -0.90 13.77 -5.70
CA ALA A 112 -2.21 13.58 -5.10
C ALA A 112 -2.35 14.32 -3.74
N ALA A 113 -1.30 14.33 -2.92
CA ALA A 113 -1.24 15.07 -1.67
C ALA A 113 -1.32 16.59 -1.90
N THR A 114 -0.53 17.11 -2.83
CA THR A 114 -0.54 18.53 -3.20
C THR A 114 -1.91 18.99 -3.72
N GLU A 115 -2.54 18.19 -4.58
CA GLU A 115 -3.90 18.50 -5.08
C GLU A 115 -4.92 18.54 -3.94
N LYS A 116 -4.80 17.66 -2.95
CA LYS A 116 -5.66 17.67 -1.76
C LYS A 116 -5.42 18.91 -0.90
N ASP A 117 -4.15 19.26 -0.64
CA ASP A 117 -3.78 20.42 0.18
C ASP A 117 -4.25 21.74 -0.47
N ASN A 118 -4.23 21.81 -1.79
CA ASN A 118 -4.73 22.95 -2.57
C ASN A 118 -6.26 22.96 -2.71
N HIS A 119 -6.99 22.10 -1.99
CA HIS A 119 -8.45 21.97 -2.07
C HIS A 119 -8.99 21.69 -3.47
N GLY A 120 -8.16 21.11 -4.34
CA GLY A 120 -8.52 20.71 -5.69
C GLY A 120 -9.36 19.42 -5.75
N ASN A 121 -9.74 19.02 -6.96
CA ASN A 121 -10.38 17.72 -7.19
C ASN A 121 -9.33 16.60 -7.15
N TYR A 122 -8.92 16.21 -5.96
CA TYR A 122 -7.87 15.22 -5.76
C TYR A 122 -8.31 13.75 -5.95
N ALA A 123 -9.61 13.48 -6.04
CA ALA A 123 -10.13 12.11 -6.08
C ALA A 123 -9.55 11.25 -7.22
N PRO A 124 -9.43 11.73 -8.47
CA PRO A 124 -8.78 10.98 -9.55
C PRO A 124 -7.29 10.71 -9.26
N TYR A 125 -6.57 11.71 -8.74
CA TYR A 125 -5.14 11.58 -8.42
C TYR A 125 -4.89 10.63 -7.26
N ALA A 126 -5.77 10.65 -6.24
CA ALA A 126 -5.74 9.69 -5.14
C ALA A 126 -5.98 8.25 -5.63
N ALA A 127 -6.91 8.06 -6.56
CA ALA A 127 -7.14 6.76 -7.17
C ALA A 127 -5.94 6.30 -8.03
N MET A 128 -5.38 7.19 -8.85
CA MET A 128 -4.20 6.91 -9.69
C MET A 128 -2.99 6.52 -8.85
N CYS A 129 -2.67 7.30 -7.81
CA CYS A 129 -1.49 7.03 -6.98
C CYS A 129 -1.65 5.73 -6.19
N LYS A 130 -2.84 5.46 -5.62
CA LYS A 130 -3.12 4.20 -4.91
C LYS A 130 -2.98 2.99 -5.84
N TYR A 131 -3.61 3.03 -7.00
CA TYR A 131 -3.57 1.97 -7.99
C TYR A 131 -2.12 1.69 -8.42
N PHE A 132 -1.43 2.70 -8.93
CA PHE A 132 -0.08 2.54 -9.46
C PHE A 132 0.94 2.13 -8.39
N ALA A 133 0.93 2.79 -7.23
CA ALA A 133 1.88 2.50 -6.16
C ALA A 133 1.69 1.09 -5.58
N SER A 134 0.46 0.59 -5.47
CA SER A 134 0.20 -0.76 -4.98
C SER A 134 0.66 -1.84 -5.97
N ASP A 135 0.44 -1.65 -7.27
CA ASP A 135 0.96 -2.55 -8.30
C ASP A 135 2.50 -2.58 -8.28
N VAL A 136 3.13 -1.40 -8.19
CA VAL A 136 4.59 -1.28 -8.08
C VAL A 136 5.12 -1.99 -6.83
N ALA A 137 4.46 -1.82 -5.68
CA ALA A 137 4.89 -2.45 -4.43
C ALA A 137 4.85 -3.98 -4.53
N ASN A 138 3.81 -4.54 -5.11
CA ASN A 138 3.69 -5.98 -5.30
C ASN A 138 4.74 -6.51 -6.30
N GLU A 139 4.98 -5.81 -7.39
CA GLU A 139 6.02 -6.18 -8.35
C GLU A 139 7.43 -6.11 -7.73
N VAL A 140 7.78 -4.99 -7.09
CA VAL A 140 9.09 -4.75 -6.50
C VAL A 140 9.40 -5.74 -5.40
N THR A 141 8.48 -5.96 -4.45
CA THR A 141 8.71 -6.90 -3.34
C THR A 141 8.89 -8.33 -3.84
N ARG A 142 8.13 -8.75 -4.87
CA ARG A 142 8.32 -10.05 -5.54
C ARG A 142 9.71 -10.16 -6.18
N GLN A 143 10.20 -9.10 -6.84
CA GLN A 143 11.56 -9.09 -7.42
C GLN A 143 12.64 -9.12 -6.33
N CYS A 144 12.44 -8.44 -5.21
CA CYS A 144 13.34 -8.49 -4.07
C CYS A 144 13.45 -9.90 -3.48
N VAL A 145 12.34 -10.58 -3.24
CA VAL A 145 12.34 -12.00 -2.81
C VAL A 145 13.10 -12.86 -3.81
N GLN A 146 12.90 -12.67 -5.11
CA GLN A 146 13.59 -13.43 -6.15
C GLN A 146 15.12 -13.19 -6.13
N LEU A 147 15.58 -11.96 -5.88
CA LEU A 147 17.00 -11.64 -5.79
C LEU A 147 17.68 -12.24 -4.54
N PHE A 148 16.94 -12.47 -3.46
CA PHE A 148 17.42 -13.21 -2.29
C PHE A 148 17.49 -14.72 -2.53
N GLY A 149 16.78 -15.24 -3.55
CA GLY A 149 16.68 -16.68 -3.81
C GLY A 149 16.00 -17.42 -2.64
N GLY A 150 16.48 -18.60 -2.28
CA GLY A 150 15.91 -19.38 -1.18
C GLY A 150 15.85 -18.63 0.17
N TYR A 151 16.82 -17.79 0.45
CA TYR A 151 16.81 -16.95 1.65
C TYR A 151 15.66 -15.93 1.66
N GLY A 152 15.24 -15.43 0.51
CA GLY A 152 14.08 -14.53 0.42
C GLY A 152 12.75 -15.20 0.78
N TYR A 153 12.71 -16.52 0.81
CA TYR A 153 11.54 -17.31 1.24
C TYR A 153 11.54 -17.61 2.73
N CYS A 154 12.66 -17.33 3.42
CA CYS A 154 12.85 -17.60 4.85
C CYS A 154 12.47 -16.38 5.68
N ARG A 155 11.77 -16.61 6.82
CA ARG A 155 11.31 -15.54 7.72
C ARG A 155 12.43 -14.77 8.43
N GLU A 156 13.66 -15.25 8.35
CA GLU A 156 14.85 -14.54 8.86
C GLU A 156 15.16 -13.26 8.09
N TYR A 157 14.68 -13.16 6.85
CA TYR A 157 14.89 -12.01 5.98
C TYR A 157 13.58 -11.23 5.78
N PRO A 158 13.62 -9.88 5.82
CA PRO A 158 12.41 -9.09 5.86
C PRO A 158 11.65 -9.03 4.53
N VAL A 159 12.26 -9.43 3.42
CA VAL A 159 11.67 -9.28 2.06
C VAL A 159 10.43 -10.17 1.86
N GLU A 160 10.35 -11.35 2.51
CA GLU A 160 9.16 -12.19 2.45
C GLU A 160 7.96 -11.53 3.13
N ARG A 161 8.21 -10.83 4.26
CA ARG A 161 7.19 -10.06 4.96
C ARG A 161 6.75 -8.87 4.12
N ALA A 162 7.69 -8.13 3.53
CA ALA A 162 7.37 -7.02 2.65
C ALA A 162 6.45 -7.45 1.50
N MET A 163 6.69 -8.62 0.89
CA MET A 163 5.84 -9.18 -0.17
C MET A 163 4.43 -9.52 0.34
N ARG A 164 4.31 -10.13 1.53
CA ARG A 164 3.01 -10.42 2.14
C ARG A 164 2.24 -9.14 2.51
N ASP A 165 2.96 -8.16 3.04
CA ASP A 165 2.40 -6.88 3.46
C ASP A 165 1.97 -6.02 2.26
N ALA A 166 2.70 -6.08 1.14
CA ALA A 166 2.35 -5.36 -0.07
C ALA A 166 1.01 -5.82 -0.68
N LYS A 167 0.68 -7.10 -0.56
CA LYS A 167 -0.52 -7.66 -1.25
C LYS A 167 -1.81 -6.94 -0.88
N ILE A 168 -2.00 -6.58 0.38
CA ILE A 168 -3.25 -5.93 0.81
C ILE A 168 -3.43 -4.54 0.20
N THR A 169 -2.36 -3.87 -0.21
CA THR A 169 -2.42 -2.51 -0.78
C THR A 169 -3.21 -2.42 -2.08
N GLU A 170 -3.34 -3.52 -2.82
CA GLU A 170 -4.19 -3.61 -4.02
C GLU A 170 -5.69 -3.76 -3.68
N ILE A 171 -6.01 -4.14 -2.43
CA ILE A 171 -7.35 -4.61 -2.05
C ILE A 171 -8.09 -3.57 -1.20
N TYR A 172 -7.50 -3.14 -0.07
CA TYR A 172 -8.19 -2.24 0.86
C TYR A 172 -8.21 -0.79 0.38
N GLU A 173 -9.02 0.03 1.03
CA GLU A 173 -9.35 1.41 0.63
C GLU A 173 -9.95 1.49 -0.79
N GLY A 174 -10.53 0.39 -1.22
CA GLY A 174 -11.05 0.10 -2.56
C GLY A 174 -10.04 -0.65 -3.41
N THR A 175 -10.50 -1.72 -4.07
CA THR A 175 -9.63 -2.52 -4.94
C THR A 175 -9.07 -1.70 -6.11
N ASN A 176 -8.02 -2.19 -6.74
CA ASN A 176 -7.45 -1.51 -7.92
C ASN A 176 -8.46 -1.41 -9.07
N GLU A 177 -9.42 -2.34 -9.16
CA GLU A 177 -10.56 -2.24 -10.08
C GLU A 177 -11.47 -1.06 -9.75
N ALA A 178 -11.79 -0.85 -8.47
CA ALA A 178 -12.56 0.31 -8.03
C ALA A 178 -11.80 1.62 -8.30
N MET A 179 -10.47 1.64 -8.18
CA MET A 179 -9.67 2.81 -8.56
C MET A 179 -9.78 3.11 -10.05
N LYS A 180 -9.71 2.08 -10.91
CA LYS A 180 -9.89 2.24 -12.36
C LYS A 180 -11.27 2.80 -12.72
N MET A 181 -12.33 2.42 -11.99
CA MET A 181 -13.67 3.00 -12.17
C MET A 181 -13.70 4.49 -11.84
N ILE A 182 -13.03 4.92 -10.77
CA ILE A 182 -12.96 6.34 -10.40
C ILE A 182 -12.18 7.13 -11.47
N ILE A 183 -11.07 6.57 -11.94
CA ILE A 183 -10.21 7.19 -12.97
C ILE A 183 -11.00 7.36 -14.26
N SER A 184 -11.61 6.28 -14.77
CA SER A 184 -12.38 6.31 -16.03
C SER A 184 -13.57 7.26 -15.94
N GLY A 185 -14.29 7.28 -14.82
CA GLY A 185 -15.39 8.24 -14.59
C GLY A 185 -14.92 9.70 -14.64
N SER A 186 -13.68 9.98 -14.19
CA SER A 186 -13.11 11.32 -14.27
C SER A 186 -12.74 11.74 -15.70
N MET A 187 -12.47 10.77 -16.57
CA MET A 187 -12.13 10.98 -17.99
C MET A 187 -13.37 11.19 -18.86
N LYS A 188 -14.59 10.99 -18.30
CA LYS A 188 -15.87 11.10 -19.01
C LYS A 188 -15.99 10.16 -20.22
N VAL A 189 -15.39 8.97 -20.13
CA VAL A 189 -15.55 7.88 -21.10
C VAL A 189 -16.73 6.99 -20.72
#